data_36d17e967026e83382b2a0f63c5d5ccc
#
_entry.id   36d17e967026e83382b2a0f63c5d5ccc
#
_cell.length_a   1.000
_cell.length_b   1.000
_cell.length_c   1.000
_cell.angle_alpha   90.00
_cell.angle_beta   90.00
_cell.angle_gamma   90.00
#
_symmetry.space_group_name_H-M   'P 1'
#
loop_
_entity.id
_entity.type
_entity.pdbx_description
1 polymer ?
#
loop_
_entity_poly.entity_id
_entity_poly.type
_entity_poly.pdbx_seq_one_letter_code
_entity_poly.pdbx_strand_id
1 'polypeptide(L)'
;MNKVLQLSNVCFSYDHQEWILQHLNGEINEGEFVAMVGENGAGKSTLLNLILGNLKPQQGEIRLFGDLVNEKPHYEDIAYISQNSVMHYRNFPTTVIEVVKIHLRFLKKGKDYGSYLKLVNLEEQGHKMLNELSGGQLQRVAILLALIKNAKLIILDEPTSGVDQLFSEELYRMLERLKKEGKTILMVTHHLQDVQIHVDRILRLVRGQWEEIMYA
;
A
#
# COMPACT_ATOMS: atom_id res chain seq x y z
N MET A 1 17.24 8.10 11.45
CA MET A 1 15.83 7.97 10.99
C MET A 1 15.30 6.64 11.50
N ASN A 2 14.03 6.58 11.91
CA ASN A 2 13.44 5.33 12.35
C ASN A 2 13.12 4.47 11.12
N LYS A 3 13.43 3.17 11.20
CA LYS A 3 13.14 2.24 10.11
C LYS A 3 11.75 1.64 10.28
N VAL A 4 10.91 1.78 9.26
CA VAL A 4 9.57 1.19 9.23
C VAL A 4 9.62 -0.24 8.71
N LEU A 5 10.43 -0.49 7.68
CA LEU A 5 10.66 -1.83 7.12
C LEU A 5 12.17 -2.10 7.07
N GLN A 6 12.57 -3.30 7.48
CA GLN A 6 13.92 -3.82 7.29
C GLN A 6 13.86 -5.24 6.75
N LEU A 7 14.67 -5.52 5.75
CA LEU A 7 14.89 -6.83 5.16
C LEU A 7 16.36 -7.19 5.36
N SER A 8 16.64 -8.35 5.95
CA SER A 8 17.99 -8.81 6.23
C SER A 8 18.17 -10.22 5.66
N ASN A 9 18.92 -10.32 4.56
CA ASN A 9 19.27 -11.57 3.90
C ASN A 9 18.05 -12.48 3.59
N VAL A 10 16.95 -11.88 3.11
CA VAL A 10 15.69 -12.58 2.88
C VAL A 10 15.76 -13.45 1.64
N CYS A 11 15.53 -14.77 1.83
CA CYS A 11 15.37 -15.74 0.74
C CYS A 11 13.99 -16.41 0.85
N PHE A 12 13.36 -16.63 -0.31
CA PHE A 12 12.07 -17.31 -0.38
C PHE A 12 11.89 -18.09 -1.68
N SER A 13 11.31 -19.28 -1.56
CA SER A 13 10.88 -20.17 -2.64
C SER A 13 9.54 -20.81 -2.27
N TYR A 14 8.67 -21.10 -3.24
CA TYR A 14 7.42 -21.84 -2.98
C TYR A 14 7.64 -23.37 -2.91
N ASP A 15 8.56 -23.88 -3.70
CA ASP A 15 8.77 -25.33 -3.91
C ASP A 15 10.14 -25.85 -3.44
N HIS A 16 10.94 -24.96 -2.84
CA HIS A 16 12.34 -25.24 -2.45
C HIS A 16 13.29 -25.57 -3.61
N GLN A 17 12.88 -25.34 -4.86
CA GLN A 17 13.70 -25.61 -6.05
C GLN A 17 14.26 -24.33 -6.65
N GLU A 18 13.40 -23.36 -6.88
CA GLU A 18 13.79 -22.07 -7.46
C GLU A 18 13.55 -20.92 -6.48
N TRP A 19 14.58 -20.13 -6.25
CA TRP A 19 14.49 -18.94 -5.42
C TRP A 19 13.72 -17.83 -6.15
N ILE A 20 12.61 -17.40 -5.57
CA ILE A 20 11.86 -16.20 -6.01
C ILE A 20 12.54 -14.94 -5.49
N LEU A 21 13.03 -14.98 -4.24
CA LEU A 21 13.81 -13.90 -3.63
C LEU A 21 15.12 -14.47 -3.12
N GLN A 22 16.24 -13.75 -3.35
CA GLN A 22 17.58 -14.22 -3.04
C GLN A 22 18.37 -13.15 -2.33
N HIS A 23 18.73 -13.41 -1.06
CA HIS A 23 19.59 -12.52 -0.25
C HIS A 23 19.15 -11.06 -0.27
N LEU A 24 17.83 -10.84 -0.27
CA LEU A 24 17.26 -9.50 -0.37
C LEU A 24 17.55 -8.72 0.92
N ASN A 25 18.20 -7.56 0.76
CA ASN A 25 18.53 -6.66 1.85
C ASN A 25 18.01 -5.26 1.53
N GLY A 26 17.46 -4.56 2.52
CA GLY A 26 17.09 -3.17 2.35
C GLY A 26 16.18 -2.64 3.46
N GLU A 27 15.84 -1.38 3.33
CA GLU A 27 15.07 -0.68 4.36
C GLU A 27 14.21 0.44 3.78
N ILE A 28 13.13 0.75 4.48
CA ILE A 28 12.29 1.93 4.25
C ILE A 28 12.23 2.69 5.57
N ASN A 29 12.51 4.00 5.52
CA ASN A 29 12.47 4.87 6.68
C ASN A 29 11.09 5.50 6.87
N GLU A 30 10.85 5.96 8.08
CA GLU A 30 9.62 6.69 8.44
C GLU A 30 9.48 7.95 7.58
N GLY A 31 8.27 8.16 7.02
CA GLY A 31 7.96 9.31 6.19
C GLY A 31 8.47 9.23 4.75
N GLU A 32 9.08 8.13 4.32
CA GLU A 32 9.45 7.93 2.91
C GLU A 32 8.25 7.50 2.06
N PHE A 33 8.23 7.98 0.82
CA PHE A 33 7.40 7.44 -0.24
C PHE A 33 8.31 6.66 -1.21
N VAL A 34 8.20 5.34 -1.17
CA VAL A 34 9.04 4.41 -1.94
C VAL A 34 8.18 3.69 -2.97
N ALA A 35 8.66 3.66 -4.22
CA ALA A 35 8.08 2.81 -5.25
C ALA A 35 8.90 1.52 -5.39
N MET A 36 8.21 0.38 -5.42
CA MET A 36 8.77 -0.91 -5.83
C MET A 36 8.31 -1.22 -7.25
N VAL A 37 9.24 -1.28 -8.17
CA VAL A 37 8.96 -1.57 -9.58
C VAL A 37 9.60 -2.90 -10.00
N GLY A 38 9.07 -3.51 -11.04
CA GLY A 38 9.61 -4.76 -11.59
C GLY A 38 8.65 -5.41 -12.57
N GLU A 39 9.16 -6.30 -13.39
CA GLU A 39 8.36 -7.06 -14.35
C GLU A 39 7.35 -8.00 -13.67
N ASN A 40 6.37 -8.46 -14.43
CA ASN A 40 5.47 -9.51 -13.94
C ASN A 40 6.27 -10.79 -13.65
N GLY A 41 6.00 -11.41 -12.49
CA GLY A 41 6.77 -12.57 -12.04
C GLY A 41 8.09 -12.25 -11.31
N ALA A 42 8.51 -10.98 -11.19
CA ALA A 42 9.74 -10.61 -10.49
C ALA A 42 9.75 -10.90 -8.97
N GLY A 43 8.61 -11.30 -8.39
CA GLY A 43 8.49 -11.58 -6.96
C GLY A 43 7.86 -10.46 -6.12
N LYS A 44 7.34 -9.39 -6.74
CA LYS A 44 6.72 -8.25 -6.02
C LYS A 44 5.62 -8.67 -5.05
N SER A 45 4.64 -9.43 -5.52
CA SER A 45 3.53 -9.92 -4.69
C SER A 45 4.01 -10.91 -3.61
N THR A 46 5.05 -11.70 -3.90
CA THR A 46 5.68 -12.58 -2.91
C THR A 46 6.32 -11.76 -1.80
N LEU A 47 7.09 -10.72 -2.16
CA LEU A 47 7.69 -9.82 -1.17
C LEU A 47 6.62 -9.09 -0.34
N LEU A 48 5.54 -8.62 -0.96
CA LEU A 48 4.42 -8.03 -0.21
C LEU A 48 3.81 -9.00 0.79
N ASN A 49 3.59 -10.27 0.39
CA ASN A 49 3.04 -11.29 1.29
C ASN A 49 4.00 -11.61 2.46
N LEU A 50 5.30 -11.56 2.24
CA LEU A 50 6.31 -11.70 3.30
C LEU A 50 6.27 -10.50 4.24
N ILE A 51 6.20 -9.26 3.72
CA ILE A 51 6.10 -8.03 4.52
C ILE A 51 4.81 -8.01 5.34
N LEU A 52 3.70 -8.51 4.80
CA LEU A 52 2.41 -8.60 5.49
C LEU A 52 2.32 -9.79 6.47
N GLY A 53 3.35 -10.66 6.53
CA GLY A 53 3.36 -11.82 7.41
C GLY A 53 2.48 -12.98 6.93
N ASN A 54 1.95 -12.93 5.70
CA ASN A 54 1.18 -14.01 5.10
C ASN A 54 2.07 -15.20 4.68
N LEU A 55 3.35 -14.93 4.44
CA LEU A 55 4.40 -15.91 4.15
C LEU A 55 5.56 -15.73 5.14
N LYS A 56 6.35 -16.77 5.33
CA LYS A 56 7.57 -16.73 6.15
C LYS A 56 8.79 -16.93 5.25
N PRO A 57 9.85 -16.12 5.41
CA PRO A 57 11.08 -16.33 4.67
C PRO A 57 11.73 -17.67 5.10
N GLN A 58 12.38 -18.38 4.17
CA GLN A 58 13.17 -19.57 4.49
C GLN A 58 14.53 -19.21 5.10
N GLN A 59 15.07 -18.04 4.72
CA GLN A 59 16.29 -17.49 5.30
C GLN A 59 16.14 -16.01 5.52
N GLY A 60 16.88 -15.48 6.50
CA GLY A 60 16.83 -14.07 6.85
C GLY A 60 15.63 -13.69 7.70
N GLU A 61 15.44 -12.39 7.87
CA GLU A 61 14.37 -11.83 8.69
C GLU A 61 13.77 -10.56 8.08
N ILE A 62 12.52 -10.31 8.43
CA ILE A 62 11.79 -9.10 8.08
C ILE A 62 11.30 -8.44 9.36
N ARG A 63 11.60 -7.16 9.53
CA ARG A 63 11.13 -6.36 10.65
C ARG A 63 10.23 -5.24 10.17
N LEU A 64 9.15 -5.03 10.90
CA LEU A 64 8.27 -3.87 10.79
C LEU A 64 8.28 -3.10 12.11
N PHE A 65 8.56 -1.80 12.03
CA PHE A 65 8.67 -0.92 13.21
C PHE A 65 9.62 -1.48 14.29
N GLY A 66 10.66 -2.22 13.87
CA GLY A 66 11.66 -2.86 14.75
C GLY A 66 11.32 -4.27 15.22
N ASP A 67 10.06 -4.72 15.12
CA ASP A 67 9.61 -6.05 15.55
C ASP A 67 9.67 -7.06 14.38
N LEU A 68 9.95 -8.32 14.67
CA LEU A 68 9.87 -9.40 13.67
C LEU A 68 8.43 -9.58 13.20
N VAL A 69 8.19 -9.55 11.89
CA VAL A 69 6.85 -9.66 11.28
C VAL A 69 6.12 -10.92 11.73
N ASN A 70 6.84 -12.04 11.88
CA ASN A 70 6.27 -13.33 12.27
C ASN A 70 5.86 -13.40 13.75
N GLU A 71 6.36 -12.49 14.59
CA GLU A 71 6.06 -12.43 16.02
C GLU A 71 5.03 -11.35 16.33
N LYS A 72 5.14 -10.19 15.65
CA LYS A 72 4.24 -9.06 15.84
C LYS A 72 3.89 -8.40 14.49
N PRO A 73 2.74 -8.75 13.92
CA PRO A 73 2.41 -8.37 12.54
C PRO A 73 1.92 -6.93 12.34
N HIS A 74 1.85 -6.09 13.36
CA HIS A 74 1.49 -4.66 13.26
C HIS A 74 0.24 -4.33 12.43
N TYR A 75 -0.79 -5.18 12.46
CA TYR A 75 -2.00 -4.98 11.63
C TYR A 75 -2.67 -3.62 11.84
N GLU A 76 -2.56 -3.03 13.04
CA GLU A 76 -3.15 -1.73 13.32
C GLU A 76 -2.38 -0.56 12.67
N ASP A 77 -1.07 -0.73 12.48
CA ASP A 77 -0.16 0.28 11.95
C ASP A 77 -0.05 0.26 10.41
N ILE A 78 -0.56 -0.80 9.76
CA ILE A 78 -0.45 -1.01 8.31
C ILE A 78 -1.82 -0.94 7.64
N ALA A 79 -1.90 -0.25 6.51
CA ALA A 79 -3.02 -0.35 5.57
C ALA A 79 -2.51 -0.93 4.25
N TYR A 80 -3.06 -2.07 3.84
CA TYR A 80 -2.77 -2.68 2.55
C TYR A 80 -3.97 -2.53 1.62
N ILE A 81 -3.72 -1.95 0.46
CA ILE A 81 -4.71 -1.66 -0.57
C ILE A 81 -4.27 -2.37 -1.84
N SER A 82 -4.88 -3.52 -2.13
CA SER A 82 -4.65 -4.23 -3.39
C SER A 82 -5.77 -3.95 -4.39
N GLN A 83 -5.45 -4.06 -5.67
CA GLN A 83 -6.44 -3.94 -6.74
C GLN A 83 -7.63 -4.89 -6.53
N ASN A 84 -7.37 -6.14 -6.17
CA ASN A 84 -8.41 -7.13 -5.91
C ASN A 84 -9.30 -6.77 -4.71
N SER A 85 -8.72 -6.28 -3.61
CA SER A 85 -9.49 -5.90 -2.43
C SER A 85 -10.43 -4.73 -2.73
N VAL A 86 -10.00 -3.77 -3.53
CA VAL A 86 -10.82 -2.64 -3.97
C VAL A 86 -12.02 -3.12 -4.79
N MET A 87 -11.81 -4.04 -5.72
CA MET A 87 -12.90 -4.60 -6.54
C MET A 87 -13.91 -5.40 -5.71
N HIS A 88 -13.47 -6.07 -4.64
CA HIS A 88 -14.37 -6.78 -3.73
C HIS A 88 -15.35 -5.86 -3.00
N TYR A 89 -15.03 -4.58 -2.79
CA TYR A 89 -15.97 -3.63 -2.19
C TYR A 89 -17.29 -3.51 -2.99
N ARG A 90 -17.27 -3.73 -4.31
CA ARG A 90 -18.49 -3.73 -5.13
C ARG A 90 -19.54 -4.75 -4.69
N ASN A 91 -19.10 -5.83 -4.07
CA ASN A 91 -20.00 -6.91 -3.63
C ASN A 91 -20.70 -6.59 -2.29
N PHE A 92 -20.31 -5.51 -1.62
CA PHE A 92 -20.92 -5.10 -0.37
C PHE A 92 -22.15 -4.21 -0.63
N PRO A 93 -23.36 -4.59 -0.20
CA PRO A 93 -24.59 -3.81 -0.37
C PRO A 93 -24.65 -2.68 0.67
N THR A 94 -23.75 -1.71 0.55
CA THR A 94 -23.64 -0.58 1.48
C THR A 94 -23.25 0.68 0.72
N THR A 95 -23.58 1.84 1.28
CA THR A 95 -23.17 3.14 0.76
C THR A 95 -21.79 3.54 1.27
N VAL A 96 -21.17 4.53 0.60
CA VAL A 96 -19.87 5.09 1.03
C VAL A 96 -19.96 5.62 2.47
N ILE A 97 -21.01 6.38 2.80
CA ILE A 97 -21.20 6.91 4.16
C ILE A 97 -21.36 5.80 5.19
N GLU A 98 -22.08 4.75 4.89
CA GLU A 98 -22.28 3.63 5.81
C GLU A 98 -20.97 2.92 6.12
N VAL A 99 -20.17 2.58 5.11
CA VAL A 99 -18.88 1.93 5.35
C VAL A 99 -17.93 2.81 6.16
N VAL A 100 -17.91 4.12 5.89
CA VAL A 100 -17.13 5.09 6.66
C VAL A 100 -17.60 5.14 8.12
N LYS A 101 -18.91 5.26 8.34
CA LYS A 101 -19.49 5.27 9.71
C LYS A 101 -19.19 4.00 10.49
N ILE A 102 -19.24 2.84 9.84
CA ILE A 102 -18.89 1.55 10.45
C ILE A 102 -17.43 1.56 10.92
N HIS A 103 -16.50 2.00 10.07
CA HIS A 103 -15.07 2.06 10.42
C HIS A 103 -14.78 3.06 11.53
N LEU A 104 -15.37 4.26 11.48
CA LEU A 104 -15.23 5.26 12.55
C LEU A 104 -15.73 4.71 13.89
N ARG A 105 -16.89 4.03 13.88
CA ARG A 105 -17.46 3.43 15.09
C ARG A 105 -16.58 2.30 15.63
N PHE A 106 -16.11 1.40 14.75
CA PHE A 106 -15.23 0.28 15.12
C PHE A 106 -13.94 0.77 15.77
N LEU A 107 -13.34 1.82 15.21
CA LEU A 107 -12.09 2.42 15.69
C LEU A 107 -12.32 3.44 16.82
N LYS A 108 -13.56 3.59 17.32
CA LYS A 108 -13.94 4.54 18.37
C LYS A 108 -13.53 6.00 18.07
N LYS A 109 -13.55 6.37 16.79
CA LYS A 109 -13.26 7.74 16.31
C LYS A 109 -14.52 8.57 16.26
N GLY A 110 -14.34 9.90 16.18
CA GLY A 110 -15.46 10.84 16.10
C GLY A 110 -16.39 10.60 14.91
N LYS A 111 -17.58 11.24 14.91
CA LYS A 111 -18.64 11.04 13.91
C LYS A 111 -18.50 11.92 12.64
N ASP A 112 -17.42 12.66 12.50
CA ASP A 112 -17.23 13.58 11.38
C ASP A 112 -16.76 12.86 10.11
N TYR A 113 -17.70 12.14 9.48
CA TYR A 113 -17.44 11.48 8.21
C TYR A 113 -17.30 12.47 7.04
N GLY A 114 -17.86 13.66 7.14
CA GLY A 114 -17.82 14.67 6.07
C GLY A 114 -16.40 15.15 5.79
N SER A 115 -15.64 15.46 6.84
CA SER A 115 -14.23 15.85 6.69
C SER A 115 -13.39 14.74 6.04
N TYR A 116 -13.65 13.48 6.39
CA TYR A 116 -12.97 12.35 5.76
C TYR A 116 -13.30 12.19 4.26
N LEU A 117 -14.58 12.31 3.88
CA LEU A 117 -15.00 12.27 2.47
C LEU A 117 -14.34 13.38 1.65
N LYS A 118 -14.20 14.57 2.23
CA LYS A 118 -13.54 15.70 1.59
C LYS A 118 -12.06 15.44 1.31
N LEU A 119 -11.36 14.71 2.19
CA LEU A 119 -9.95 14.39 1.98
C LEU A 119 -9.68 13.59 0.70
N VAL A 120 -10.67 12.84 0.23
CA VAL A 120 -10.57 11.97 -0.93
C VAL A 120 -11.50 12.38 -2.09
N ASN A 121 -12.11 13.56 -2.04
CA ASN A 121 -13.04 14.10 -3.03
C ASN A 121 -14.21 13.13 -3.33
N LEU A 122 -14.89 12.65 -2.27
CA LEU A 122 -16.05 11.75 -2.35
C LEU A 122 -17.31 12.33 -1.70
N GLU A 123 -17.40 13.65 -1.47
CA GLU A 123 -18.53 14.27 -0.80
C GLU A 123 -19.85 14.01 -1.54
N GLU A 124 -19.84 14.17 -2.86
CA GLU A 124 -21.03 13.99 -3.70
C GLU A 124 -21.42 12.51 -3.86
N GLN A 125 -20.48 11.58 -3.66
CA GLN A 125 -20.66 10.14 -3.80
C GLN A 125 -21.07 9.47 -2.48
N GLY A 126 -21.15 10.19 -1.40
CA GLY A 126 -21.40 9.66 -0.06
C GLY A 126 -22.61 8.73 0.05
N HIS A 127 -23.69 9.04 -0.66
CA HIS A 127 -24.94 8.28 -0.66
C HIS A 127 -25.02 7.18 -1.73
N LYS A 128 -24.04 7.10 -2.64
CA LYS A 128 -23.99 6.03 -3.64
C LYS A 128 -23.62 4.71 -3.00
N MET A 129 -24.20 3.64 -3.56
CA MET A 129 -23.79 2.27 -3.24
C MET A 129 -22.37 2.01 -3.76
N LEU A 130 -21.60 1.17 -3.08
CA LEU A 130 -20.23 0.85 -3.51
C LEU A 130 -20.18 0.22 -4.92
N ASN A 131 -21.21 -0.51 -5.32
CA ASN A 131 -21.31 -1.10 -6.66
C ASN A 131 -21.59 -0.08 -7.79
N GLU A 132 -22.05 1.13 -7.45
CA GLU A 132 -22.29 2.22 -8.40
C GLU A 132 -21.04 3.08 -8.64
N LEU A 133 -19.97 2.84 -7.89
CA LEU A 133 -18.73 3.61 -7.99
C LEU A 133 -17.85 3.11 -9.15
N SER A 134 -17.14 4.05 -9.78
CA SER A 134 -16.04 3.72 -10.70
C SER A 134 -14.89 3.04 -9.95
N GLY A 135 -13.96 2.41 -10.67
CA GLY A 135 -12.77 1.81 -10.07
C GLY A 135 -11.94 2.82 -9.26
N GLY A 136 -11.73 4.02 -9.83
CA GLY A 136 -11.04 5.11 -9.14
C GLY A 136 -11.76 5.61 -7.89
N GLN A 137 -13.10 5.71 -7.92
CA GLN A 137 -13.87 6.07 -6.73
C GLN A 137 -13.77 5.00 -5.64
N LEU A 138 -13.80 3.72 -5.98
CA LEU A 138 -13.57 2.64 -5.03
C LEU A 138 -12.15 2.68 -4.44
N GLN A 139 -11.15 3.02 -5.25
CA GLN A 139 -9.79 3.22 -4.77
C GLN A 139 -9.71 4.35 -3.74
N ARG A 140 -10.42 5.47 -3.98
CA ARG A 140 -10.53 6.57 -3.01
C ARG A 140 -11.19 6.12 -1.71
N VAL A 141 -12.21 5.26 -1.77
CA VAL A 141 -12.82 4.66 -0.57
C VAL A 141 -11.78 3.83 0.20
N ALA A 142 -11.00 2.99 -0.47
CA ALA A 142 -9.97 2.19 0.18
C ALA A 142 -8.91 3.06 0.89
N ILE A 143 -8.46 4.13 0.24
CA ILE A 143 -7.53 5.10 0.83
C ILE A 143 -8.18 5.80 2.03
N LEU A 144 -9.44 6.21 1.91
CA LEU A 144 -10.19 6.81 3.01
C LEU A 144 -10.22 5.90 4.24
N LEU A 145 -10.47 4.61 4.06
CA LEU A 145 -10.47 3.64 5.17
C LEU A 145 -9.07 3.50 5.81
N ALA A 146 -8.00 3.56 5.00
CA ALA A 146 -6.63 3.60 5.50
C ALA A 146 -6.36 4.86 6.35
N LEU A 147 -6.88 6.02 5.93
CA LEU A 147 -6.79 7.28 6.69
C LEU A 147 -7.58 7.21 8.00
N ILE A 148 -8.79 6.68 7.97
CA ILE A 148 -9.60 6.47 9.17
C ILE A 148 -8.87 5.53 10.14
N LYS A 149 -8.22 4.48 9.65
CA LYS A 149 -7.38 3.59 10.45
C LYS A 149 -6.19 4.30 11.08
N ASN A 150 -5.75 5.40 10.49
CA ASN A 150 -4.54 6.15 10.87
C ASN A 150 -3.25 5.30 10.76
N ALA A 151 -3.20 4.43 9.75
CA ALA A 151 -2.04 3.60 9.49
C ALA A 151 -0.77 4.45 9.35
N LYS A 152 0.36 3.94 9.84
CA LYS A 152 1.68 4.56 9.73
C LYS A 152 2.34 4.19 8.39
N LEU A 153 2.12 2.95 7.95
CA LEU A 153 2.57 2.43 6.67
C LEU A 153 1.37 2.14 5.77
N ILE A 154 1.35 2.77 4.60
CA ILE A 154 0.34 2.54 3.56
C ILE A 154 1.01 1.78 2.42
N ILE A 155 0.55 0.58 2.15
CA ILE A 155 1.02 -0.26 1.05
C ILE A 155 -0.05 -0.27 -0.04
N LEU A 156 0.32 0.13 -1.26
CA LEU A 156 -0.55 0.13 -2.43
C LEU A 156 0.01 -0.83 -3.47
N ASP A 157 -0.81 -1.77 -3.93
CA ASP A 157 -0.43 -2.75 -4.94
C ASP A 157 -1.18 -2.46 -6.24
N GLU A 158 -0.45 -1.97 -7.25
CA GLU A 158 -0.93 -1.57 -8.57
C GLU A 158 -2.12 -0.58 -8.52
N PRO A 159 -2.04 0.53 -7.75
CA PRO A 159 -3.20 1.39 -7.49
C PRO A 159 -3.67 2.19 -8.70
N THR A 160 -2.83 2.34 -9.73
CA THR A 160 -3.15 3.07 -10.97
C THR A 160 -3.50 2.15 -12.14
N SER A 161 -3.52 0.83 -11.92
CA SER A 161 -3.86 -0.12 -12.98
C SER A 161 -5.34 -0.04 -13.37
N GLY A 162 -5.60 0.19 -14.66
CA GLY A 162 -6.94 0.24 -15.23
C GLY A 162 -7.74 1.49 -14.88
N VAL A 163 -7.09 2.56 -14.43
CA VAL A 163 -7.70 3.88 -14.22
C VAL A 163 -7.14 4.90 -15.22
N ASP A 164 -7.86 6.00 -15.40
CA ASP A 164 -7.44 7.08 -16.29
C ASP A 164 -6.27 7.90 -15.71
N GLN A 165 -5.59 8.64 -16.56
CA GLN A 165 -4.43 9.45 -16.20
C GLN A 165 -4.77 10.53 -15.17
N LEU A 166 -5.95 11.17 -15.31
CA LEU A 166 -6.36 12.24 -14.41
C LEU A 166 -6.50 11.72 -12.97
N PHE A 167 -7.10 10.54 -12.81
CA PHE A 167 -7.19 9.89 -11.51
C PHE A 167 -5.80 9.55 -10.96
N SER A 168 -4.89 9.04 -11.79
CA SER A 168 -3.52 8.70 -11.37
C SER A 168 -2.78 9.91 -10.81
N GLU A 169 -2.87 11.06 -11.48
CA GLU A 169 -2.28 12.32 -11.01
C GLU A 169 -2.88 12.79 -9.67
N GLU A 170 -4.21 12.70 -9.52
CA GLU A 170 -4.88 13.05 -8.27
C GLU A 170 -4.48 12.12 -7.12
N LEU A 171 -4.32 10.81 -7.40
CA LEU A 171 -3.84 9.83 -6.43
C LEU A 171 -2.42 10.18 -5.96
N TYR A 172 -1.49 10.45 -6.88
CA TYR A 172 -0.12 10.84 -6.51
C TYR A 172 -0.09 12.09 -5.63
N ARG A 173 -0.84 13.14 -6.00
CA ARG A 173 -0.94 14.38 -5.17
C ARG A 173 -1.51 14.10 -3.77
N MET A 174 -2.44 13.15 -3.66
CA MET A 174 -2.99 12.73 -2.36
C MET A 174 -1.91 12.01 -1.55
N LEU A 175 -1.17 11.06 -2.14
CA LEU A 175 -0.11 10.32 -1.47
C LEU A 175 1.04 11.24 -1.02
N GLU A 176 1.43 12.23 -1.83
CA GLU A 176 2.41 13.25 -1.44
C GLU A 176 1.95 14.06 -0.21
N ARG A 177 0.65 14.40 -0.13
CA ARG A 177 0.10 15.06 1.07
C ARG A 177 0.21 14.17 2.29
N LEU A 178 -0.16 12.89 2.17
CA LEU A 178 -0.05 11.92 3.26
C LEU A 178 1.40 11.73 3.73
N LYS A 179 2.34 11.70 2.80
CA LYS A 179 3.77 11.70 3.12
C LYS A 179 4.16 12.94 3.95
N LYS A 180 3.72 14.14 3.52
CA LYS A 180 3.98 15.40 4.27
C LYS A 180 3.36 15.39 5.68
N GLU A 181 2.31 14.60 5.90
CA GLU A 181 1.68 14.35 7.20
C GLU A 181 2.40 13.24 8.01
N GLY A 182 3.57 12.77 7.54
CA GLY A 182 4.40 11.78 8.22
C GLY A 182 4.02 10.33 7.96
N LYS A 183 3.17 10.04 6.94
CA LYS A 183 2.89 8.67 6.54
C LYS A 183 4.04 8.10 5.71
N THR A 184 4.36 6.84 5.95
CA THR A 184 5.27 6.07 5.10
C THR A 184 4.45 5.35 4.03
N ILE A 185 4.90 5.39 2.79
CA ILE A 185 4.17 4.83 1.65
C ILE A 185 5.07 3.88 0.87
N LEU A 186 4.59 2.66 0.65
CA LEU A 186 5.18 1.70 -0.29
C LEU A 186 4.19 1.45 -1.42
N MET A 187 4.52 1.90 -2.61
CA MET A 187 3.71 1.66 -3.81
C MET A 187 4.39 0.60 -4.68
N VAL A 188 3.65 -0.43 -5.03
CA VAL A 188 4.08 -1.41 -6.04
C VAL A 188 3.43 -1.05 -7.37
N THR A 189 4.24 -0.90 -8.40
CA THR A 189 3.74 -0.58 -9.75
C THR A 189 4.72 -1.06 -10.81
N HIS A 190 4.23 -1.22 -12.03
CA HIS A 190 5.06 -1.43 -13.23
C HIS A 190 5.21 -0.15 -14.08
N HIS A 191 4.51 0.94 -13.71
CA HIS A 191 4.54 2.24 -14.39
C HIS A 191 5.63 3.15 -13.84
N LEU A 192 6.89 2.86 -14.20
CA LEU A 192 8.04 3.62 -13.71
C LEU A 192 7.98 5.11 -14.05
N GLN A 193 7.60 5.45 -15.30
CA GLN A 193 7.60 6.82 -15.80
C GLN A 193 6.66 7.74 -15.01
N ASP A 194 5.52 7.21 -14.57
CA ASP A 194 4.50 7.98 -13.86
C ASP A 194 4.87 8.22 -12.40
N VAL A 195 5.49 7.21 -11.75
CA VAL A 195 5.76 7.26 -10.32
C VAL A 195 7.04 8.04 -9.96
N GLN A 196 8.02 8.06 -10.86
CA GLN A 196 9.37 8.58 -10.58
C GLN A 196 9.43 10.03 -10.07
N ILE A 197 8.50 10.89 -10.51
CA ILE A 197 8.48 12.31 -10.12
C ILE A 197 7.80 12.56 -8.77
N HIS A 198 7.21 11.53 -8.17
CA HIS A 198 6.39 11.64 -6.95
C HIS A 198 7.02 10.99 -5.73
N VAL A 199 8.01 10.11 -5.93
CA VAL A 199 8.60 9.28 -4.87
C VAL A 199 9.99 9.75 -4.46
N ASP A 200 10.41 9.37 -3.24
CA ASP A 200 11.77 9.67 -2.76
C ASP A 200 12.77 8.67 -3.31
N ARG A 201 12.36 7.41 -3.45
CA ARG A 201 13.23 6.31 -3.87
C ARG A 201 12.47 5.30 -4.71
N ILE A 202 13.18 4.68 -5.65
CA ILE A 202 12.66 3.58 -6.45
C ILE A 202 13.53 2.35 -6.24
N LEU A 203 12.89 1.26 -5.87
CA LEU A 203 13.50 -0.05 -5.70
C LEU A 203 13.02 -0.94 -6.85
N ARG A 204 13.92 -1.30 -7.75
CA ARG A 204 13.63 -2.20 -8.86
C ARG A 204 13.90 -3.63 -8.45
N LEU A 205 12.87 -4.47 -8.47
CA LEU A 205 13.00 -5.91 -8.21
C LEU A 205 13.33 -6.65 -9.52
N VAL A 206 14.51 -7.27 -9.56
CA VAL A 206 15.00 -8.02 -10.72
C VAL A 206 15.58 -9.35 -10.22
N ARG A 207 15.07 -10.47 -10.76
CA ARG A 207 15.57 -11.84 -10.43
C ARG A 207 15.73 -12.08 -8.92
N GLY A 208 14.75 -11.67 -8.14
CA GLY A 208 14.72 -11.88 -6.69
C GLY A 208 15.63 -10.99 -5.86
N GLN A 209 16.25 -9.99 -6.46
CA GLN A 209 17.04 -8.96 -5.80
C GLN A 209 16.48 -7.59 -6.16
N TRP A 210 16.69 -6.58 -5.33
CA TRP A 210 16.33 -5.23 -5.71
C TRP A 210 17.56 -4.34 -5.87
N GLU A 211 17.42 -3.41 -6.79
CA GLU A 211 18.39 -2.38 -7.08
C GLU A 211 17.72 -1.03 -6.82
N GLU A 212 18.42 -0.13 -6.17
CA GLU A 212 17.94 1.25 -6.03
C GLU A 212 18.25 2.02 -7.31
N ILE A 213 17.21 2.58 -7.94
CA ILE A 213 17.37 3.42 -9.12
C ILE A 213 17.58 4.85 -8.63
N MET A 214 18.78 5.37 -8.89
CA MET A 214 19.07 6.80 -8.68
C MET A 214 18.71 7.57 -9.94
N TYR A 215 17.93 8.64 -9.81
CA TYR A 215 17.69 9.60 -10.88
C TYR A 215 18.69 10.73 -10.77
N ALA A 216 19.32 11.05 -11.88
CA ALA A 216 20.20 12.19 -12.03
C ALA A 216 19.40 13.47 -12.25
#